data_826365e691ea88ce6ed3f1a3ee5a99b2
#
_entry.id   826365e691ea88ce6ed3f1a3ee5a99b2
#
_cell.length_a   1.000
_cell.length_b   1.000
_cell.length_c   1.000
_cell.angle_alpha   90.00
_cell.angle_beta   90.00
_cell.angle_gamma   90.00
#
_symmetry.space_group_name_H-M   'P 1'
#
loop_
_entity.id
_entity.type
_entity.pdbx_description
1 polymer ?
#
loop_
_entity_poly.entity_id
_entity_poly.type
_entity_poly.pdbx_seq_one_letter_code
_entity_poly.pdbx_strand_id
1 'polypeptide(L)'
;MYGSFLLIAFILGFWCIWSANRDVNSVGEALGFTVLAMIIKATMEWSGMPDFDAQLLTTWGILYLFTVAVLEAIDRFSESMGMNMGIALVGSAGWFFLAKYLFSEAGIAKVASWVG
;
A
#
# COMPACT_ATOMS: atom_id res chain seq x y z
N MET A 1 -4.70 5.89 -15.59
CA MET A 1 -5.61 5.37 -14.56
C MET A 1 -4.90 4.49 -13.56
N TYR A 2 -4.27 3.40 -13.97
CA TYR A 2 -3.52 2.55 -13.04
C TYR A 2 -2.06 2.95 -12.87
N GLY A 3 -1.63 4.02 -13.54
CA GLY A 3 -0.25 4.49 -13.45
C GLY A 3 0.16 4.90 -12.04
N SER A 4 -0.75 5.55 -11.29
CA SER A 4 -0.48 5.93 -9.91
C SER A 4 -0.27 4.70 -9.03
N PHE A 5 -1.09 3.66 -9.19
CA PHE A 5 -0.95 2.44 -8.42
C PHE A 5 0.36 1.73 -8.75
N LEU A 6 0.74 1.72 -10.01
CA LEU A 6 2.00 1.11 -10.43
C LEU A 6 3.19 1.84 -9.83
N LEU A 7 3.19 3.17 -9.87
CA LEU A 7 4.24 3.97 -9.26
C LEU A 7 4.32 3.75 -7.75
N ILE A 8 3.18 3.73 -7.07
CA ILE A 8 3.12 3.50 -5.64
C ILE A 8 3.65 2.10 -5.30
N ALA A 9 3.30 1.10 -6.10
CA ALA A 9 3.80 -0.26 -5.91
C ALA A 9 5.32 -0.33 -6.04
N PHE A 10 5.90 0.37 -7.02
CA PHE A 10 7.36 0.45 -7.13
C PHE A 10 7.98 1.12 -5.91
N ILE A 11 7.37 2.18 -5.41
CA ILE A 11 7.86 2.86 -4.21
C ILE A 11 7.83 1.90 -3.02
N LEU A 12 6.78 1.11 -2.87
CA LEU A 12 6.70 0.11 -1.82
C LEU A 12 7.83 -0.92 -1.94
N GLY A 13 8.11 -1.39 -3.15
CA GLY A 13 9.19 -2.32 -3.38
C GLY A 13 10.55 -1.75 -2.95
N PHE A 14 10.85 -0.53 -3.35
CA PHE A 14 12.08 0.15 -2.92
C PHE A 14 12.10 0.37 -1.40
N TRP A 15 10.99 0.73 -0.81
CA TRP A 15 10.89 0.92 0.63
C TRP A 15 11.22 -0.38 1.37
N CYS A 16 10.70 -1.51 0.89
CA CYS A 16 10.99 -2.80 1.49
C CYS A 16 12.48 -3.14 1.40
N ILE A 17 13.11 -2.91 0.25
CA ILE A 17 14.53 -3.17 0.06
C ILE A 17 15.35 -2.28 1.00
N TRP A 18 15.01 -1.01 1.09
CA TRP A 18 15.68 -0.07 1.98
C TRP A 18 15.53 -0.47 3.44
N SER A 19 14.36 -0.95 3.83
CA SER A 19 14.05 -1.32 5.22
C SER A 19 14.81 -2.56 5.68
N ALA A 20 15.33 -3.38 4.77
CA ALA A 20 15.99 -4.64 5.12
C ALA A 20 17.26 -4.45 5.96
N ASN A 21 17.89 -3.28 5.87
CA ASN A 21 19.18 -3.02 6.51
C ASN A 21 19.06 -2.14 7.75
N ARG A 22 17.87 -1.97 8.29
CA ARG A 22 17.66 -1.14 9.48
C ARG A 22 16.47 -1.65 10.30
N ASP A 23 16.37 -1.16 11.53
CA ASP A 23 15.24 -1.49 12.37
C ASP A 23 13.97 -0.87 11.77
N VAL A 24 12.95 -1.68 11.58
CA VAL A 24 11.70 -1.28 10.95
C VAL A 24 10.60 -1.14 12.00
N ASN A 25 9.99 0.04 12.06
CA ASN A 25 8.74 0.20 12.78
C ASN A 25 7.62 0.05 11.76
N SER A 26 7.12 -1.18 11.62
CA SER A 26 6.15 -1.52 10.57
C SER A 26 4.92 -0.63 10.61
N VAL A 27 4.41 -0.34 11.81
CA VAL A 27 3.20 0.48 11.96
C VAL A 27 3.46 1.92 11.53
N GLY A 28 4.54 2.53 12.03
CA GLY A 28 4.87 3.92 11.72
C GLY A 28 5.27 4.12 10.27
N GLU A 29 6.08 3.21 9.74
CA GLU A 29 6.53 3.32 8.35
C GLU A 29 5.40 3.03 7.37
N ALA A 30 4.53 2.08 7.68
CA ALA A 30 3.34 1.82 6.85
C ALA A 30 2.42 3.04 6.84
N LEU A 31 2.27 3.73 7.97
CA LEU A 31 1.49 4.96 8.02
C LEU A 31 2.08 6.03 7.11
N GLY A 32 3.40 6.24 7.18
CA GLY A 32 4.10 7.19 6.31
C GLY A 32 3.95 6.84 4.84
N PHE A 33 4.13 5.57 4.50
CA PHE A 33 3.95 5.10 3.13
C PHE A 33 2.52 5.32 2.64
N THR A 34 1.52 5.01 3.47
CA THR A 34 0.12 5.16 3.10
C THR A 34 -0.23 6.63 2.84
N VAL A 35 0.25 7.54 3.69
CA VAL A 35 0.05 8.98 3.48
C VAL A 35 0.70 9.43 2.16
N LEU A 36 1.93 8.98 1.91
CA LEU A 36 2.61 9.27 0.65
C LEU A 36 1.83 8.74 -0.55
N ALA A 37 1.30 7.53 -0.45
CA ALA A 37 0.51 6.92 -1.51
C ALA A 37 -0.76 7.74 -1.80
N MET A 38 -1.42 8.23 -0.76
CA MET A 38 -2.60 9.08 -0.92
C MET A 38 -2.25 10.37 -1.66
N ILE A 39 -1.12 10.98 -1.31
CA ILE A 39 -0.65 12.22 -1.96
C ILE A 39 -0.33 11.95 -3.42
N ILE A 40 0.38 10.87 -3.72
CA ILE A 40 0.74 10.51 -5.09
C ILE A 40 -0.51 10.27 -5.94
N LYS A 41 -1.46 9.52 -5.40
CA LYS A 41 -2.70 9.23 -6.12
C LYS A 41 -3.46 10.52 -6.42
N ALA A 42 -3.63 11.39 -5.43
CA ALA A 42 -4.34 12.65 -5.62
C ALA A 42 -3.64 13.54 -6.65
N THR A 43 -2.31 13.59 -6.61
CA THR A 43 -1.53 14.44 -7.52
C THR A 43 -1.58 13.90 -8.96
N MET A 44 -1.40 12.60 -9.14
CA MET A 44 -1.36 12.02 -10.49
C MET A 44 -2.72 11.99 -11.15
N GLU A 45 -3.78 11.79 -10.38
CA GLU A 45 -5.13 11.77 -10.94
C GLU A 45 -5.72 13.16 -11.05
N TRP A 46 -5.08 14.14 -10.41
CA TRP A 46 -5.48 15.55 -10.44
C TRP A 46 -6.97 15.76 -10.13
N SER A 47 -7.46 14.99 -9.18
CA SER A 47 -8.87 15.03 -8.79
C SER A 47 -9.12 15.95 -7.59
N GLY A 48 -8.09 16.66 -7.14
CA GLY A 48 -8.18 17.48 -5.95
C GLY A 48 -8.12 16.64 -4.68
N MET A 49 -8.44 17.26 -3.55
CA MET A 49 -8.49 16.56 -2.29
C MET A 49 -9.68 15.59 -2.30
N PRO A 50 -9.46 14.31 -2.00
CA PRO A 50 -10.57 13.37 -1.92
C PRO A 50 -11.47 13.68 -0.71
N ASP A 51 -12.74 13.35 -0.82
CA ASP A 51 -13.65 13.42 0.31
C ASP A 51 -13.34 12.24 1.24
N PHE A 52 -12.94 12.56 2.47
CA PHE A 52 -12.61 11.53 3.45
C PHE A 52 -13.88 11.03 4.13
N ASP A 53 -14.60 10.16 3.45
CA ASP A 53 -15.75 9.49 4.04
C ASP A 53 -15.32 8.14 4.63
N ALA A 54 -16.27 7.46 5.28
CA ALA A 54 -15.98 6.18 5.93
C ALA A 54 -15.52 5.12 4.94
N GLN A 55 -16.07 5.14 3.73
CA GLN A 55 -15.68 4.20 2.69
C GLN A 55 -14.23 4.39 2.27
N LEU A 56 -13.83 5.63 2.01
CA LEU A 56 -12.46 5.94 1.60
C LEU A 56 -11.47 5.57 2.70
N LEU A 57 -11.80 5.94 3.95
CA LEU A 57 -10.94 5.62 5.09
C LEU A 57 -10.81 4.11 5.27
N THR A 58 -11.89 3.35 5.08
CA THR A 58 -11.84 1.89 5.17
C THR A 58 -10.95 1.31 4.07
N THR A 59 -11.07 1.81 2.84
CA THR A 59 -10.25 1.36 1.71
C THR A 59 -8.77 1.60 2.00
N TRP A 60 -8.40 2.81 2.42
CA TRP A 60 -7.02 3.12 2.75
C TRP A 60 -6.55 2.38 3.99
N GLY A 61 -7.46 2.13 4.94
CA GLY A 61 -7.15 1.31 6.12
C GLY A 61 -6.77 -0.11 5.75
N ILE A 62 -7.46 -0.71 4.80
CA ILE A 62 -7.14 -2.06 4.30
C ILE A 62 -5.75 -2.06 3.66
N LEU A 63 -5.46 -1.06 2.82
CA LEU A 63 -4.14 -0.93 2.20
C LEU A 63 -3.04 -0.69 3.23
N TYR A 64 -3.34 0.10 4.26
CA TYR A 64 -2.42 0.33 5.36
C TYR A 64 -2.09 -0.98 6.09
N LEU A 65 -3.11 -1.78 6.43
CA LEU A 65 -2.90 -3.05 7.11
C LEU A 65 -2.09 -4.02 6.25
N PHE A 66 -2.35 -4.04 4.95
CA PHE A 66 -1.56 -4.84 4.02
C PHE A 66 -0.09 -4.40 4.03
N THR A 67 0.15 -3.09 4.01
CA THR A 67 1.50 -2.54 4.05
C THR A 67 2.21 -2.90 5.36
N VAL A 68 1.50 -2.83 6.50
CA VAL A 68 2.05 -3.27 7.78
C VAL A 68 2.49 -4.74 7.69
N ALA A 69 1.64 -5.59 7.12
CA ALA A 69 1.97 -7.01 6.98
C ALA A 69 3.22 -7.23 6.11
N VAL A 70 3.35 -6.48 5.01
CA VAL A 70 4.51 -6.58 4.14
C VAL A 70 5.78 -6.15 4.87
N LEU A 71 5.75 -5.02 5.56
CA LEU A 71 6.92 -4.52 6.29
C LEU A 71 7.28 -5.44 7.47
N GLU A 72 6.28 -6.02 8.14
CA GLU A 72 6.53 -7.02 9.17
C GLU A 72 7.21 -8.26 8.59
N ALA A 73 6.78 -8.70 7.41
CA ALA A 73 7.42 -9.84 6.75
C ALA A 73 8.87 -9.52 6.41
N ILE A 74 9.16 -8.31 5.94
CA ILE A 74 10.54 -7.89 5.68
C ILE A 74 11.36 -7.93 6.97
N ASP A 75 10.81 -7.41 8.06
CA ASP A 75 11.52 -7.36 9.34
C ASP A 75 11.81 -8.77 9.88
N ARG A 76 10.85 -9.68 9.74
CA ARG A 76 10.94 -11.02 10.37
C ARG A 76 11.59 -12.07 9.49
N PHE A 77 11.41 -11.99 8.18
CA PHE A 77 11.78 -13.08 7.27
C PHE A 77 12.86 -12.70 6.26
N SER A 78 13.36 -11.47 6.29
CA SER A 78 14.35 -11.01 5.32
C SER A 78 15.76 -11.34 5.82
N GLU A 79 16.13 -12.61 5.76
CA GLU A 79 17.43 -13.08 6.23
C GLU A 79 18.53 -12.92 5.18
N SER A 80 18.15 -12.82 3.90
CA SER A 80 19.10 -12.68 2.79
C SER A 80 18.56 -11.66 1.79
N MET A 81 19.44 -11.20 0.91
CA MET A 81 19.05 -10.25 -0.14
C MET A 81 17.99 -10.88 -1.06
N GLY A 82 18.15 -12.17 -1.40
CA GLY A 82 17.18 -12.87 -2.23
C GLY A 82 15.81 -12.96 -1.58
N MET A 83 15.77 -13.26 -0.28
CA MET A 83 14.52 -13.31 0.47
C MET A 83 13.87 -11.92 0.55
N ASN A 84 14.66 -10.90 0.81
CA ASN A 84 14.18 -9.52 0.87
C ASN A 84 13.56 -9.10 -0.46
N MET A 85 14.26 -9.34 -1.56
CA MET A 85 13.76 -8.98 -2.89
C MET A 85 12.50 -9.75 -3.25
N GLY A 86 12.43 -11.02 -2.86
CA GLY A 86 11.24 -11.84 -3.08
C GLY A 86 10.02 -11.30 -2.36
N ILE A 87 10.19 -10.95 -1.08
CA ILE A 87 9.09 -10.38 -0.28
C ILE A 87 8.69 -9.00 -0.84
N ALA A 88 9.67 -8.18 -1.22
CA ALA A 88 9.40 -6.87 -1.79
C ALA A 88 8.61 -6.98 -3.10
N LEU A 89 9.00 -7.92 -3.96
CA LEU A 89 8.31 -8.12 -5.23
C LEU A 89 6.88 -8.61 -5.02
N VAL A 90 6.70 -9.63 -4.19
CA VAL A 90 5.36 -10.16 -3.89
C VAL A 90 4.50 -9.10 -3.21
N GLY A 91 5.07 -8.37 -2.26
CA GLY A 91 4.35 -7.32 -1.54
C GLY A 91 3.91 -6.18 -2.45
N SER A 92 4.81 -5.71 -3.33
CA SER A 92 4.47 -4.61 -4.23
C SER A 92 3.45 -5.04 -5.28
N ALA A 93 3.60 -6.24 -5.83
CA ALA A 93 2.60 -6.78 -6.78
C ALA A 93 1.25 -6.98 -6.08
N GLY A 94 1.25 -7.52 -4.88
CA GLY A 94 0.04 -7.71 -4.09
C GLY A 94 -0.65 -6.38 -3.79
N TRP A 95 0.12 -5.36 -3.42
CA TRP A 95 -0.43 -4.02 -3.18
C TRP A 95 -1.09 -3.46 -4.43
N PHE A 96 -0.41 -3.60 -5.58
CA PHE A 96 -0.95 -3.11 -6.85
C PHE A 96 -2.30 -3.77 -7.16
N PHE A 97 -2.38 -5.10 -7.09
CA PHE A 97 -3.62 -5.81 -7.39
C PHE A 97 -4.71 -5.51 -6.36
N LEU A 98 -4.34 -5.40 -5.08
CA LEU A 98 -5.31 -5.07 -4.04
C LEU A 98 -5.88 -3.66 -4.23
N ALA A 99 -5.02 -2.68 -4.51
CA ALA A 99 -5.47 -1.31 -4.77
C ALA A 99 -6.35 -1.25 -6.01
N LYS A 100 -5.94 -1.94 -7.06
CA LYS A 100 -6.71 -2.00 -8.30
C LYS A 100 -8.11 -2.56 -8.04
N TYR A 101 -8.22 -3.60 -7.22
CA TYR A 101 -9.52 -4.17 -6.86
C TYR A 101 -10.33 -3.22 -5.99
N LEU A 102 -9.71 -2.67 -4.93
CA LEU A 102 -10.43 -1.83 -3.97
C LEU A 102 -10.97 -0.54 -4.57
N PHE A 103 -10.29 -0.01 -5.59
CA PHE A 103 -10.75 1.19 -6.28
C PHE A 103 -11.55 0.88 -7.54
N SER A 104 -11.82 -0.38 -7.83
CA SER A 104 -12.73 -0.78 -8.91
C SER A 104 -14.18 -0.64 -8.45
N GLU A 105 -15.12 -0.69 -9.39
CA GLU A 105 -16.53 -0.62 -9.06
C GLU A 105 -16.95 -1.73 -8.09
N ALA A 106 -16.47 -2.95 -8.31
CA ALA A 106 -16.79 -4.08 -7.45
C ALA A 106 -16.21 -3.89 -6.05
N GLY A 107 -14.98 -3.43 -5.95
CA GLY A 107 -14.33 -3.18 -4.66
C GLY A 107 -15.00 -2.05 -3.90
N ILE A 108 -15.34 -0.97 -4.57
CA ILE A 108 -16.05 0.17 -3.95
C ILE A 108 -17.40 -0.29 -3.41
N ALA A 109 -18.16 -1.07 -4.19
CA ALA A 109 -19.45 -1.59 -3.75
C ALA A 109 -19.31 -2.51 -2.54
N LYS A 110 -18.27 -3.35 -2.54
CA LYS A 110 -18.00 -4.28 -1.43
C LYS A 110 -17.69 -3.53 -0.14
N VAL A 111 -16.80 -2.55 -0.20
CA VAL A 111 -16.44 -1.75 0.96
C VAL A 111 -17.65 -0.94 1.45
N ALA A 112 -18.42 -0.38 0.53
CA ALA A 112 -19.63 0.37 0.89
C ALA A 112 -20.63 -0.51 1.65
N SER A 113 -20.74 -1.79 1.28
CA SER A 113 -21.63 -2.72 1.97
C SER A 113 -21.17 -3.01 3.41
N TRP A 114 -19.88 -2.92 3.68
CA TRP A 114 -19.35 -3.12 5.03
C TRP A 114 -19.51 -1.88 5.91
N VAL A 115 -19.45 -0.71 5.32
CA VAL A 115 -19.44 0.55 6.07
C VAL A 115 -20.87 1.06 6.32
N GLY A 116 -21.74 0.73 5.47
CA GLY A 116 -23.04 1.22 5.67
C GLY A 116 -24.05 1.08 4.65
#